data_1ecfa038f6cf94c9141d5420a8395f11
#
_entry.id   1ecfa038f6cf94c9141d5420a8395f11
#
_cell.length_a   1.000
_cell.length_b   1.000
_cell.length_c   1.000
_cell.angle_alpha   90.00
_cell.angle_beta   90.00
_cell.angle_gamma   90.00
#
_symmetry.space_group_name_H-M   'P 1'
#
loop_
_entity.id
_entity.type
_entity.pdbx_description
1 polymer ?
#
loop_
_entity_poly.entity_id
_entity_poly.type
_entity_poly.pdbx_seq_one_letter_code
_entity_poly.pdbx_strand_id
1 'polypeptide(L)'
;MILAATENGVRDIETGHVALEGRDVTHVVATPEGLWAIADGHEVLHATALDAWRTVGSIDGHQLRCVLPRADGTLFVGTAGAHVLRGAGGDFSVLSSFDTVPGRRGWKNPAAPKPDVWSLASAAESVLVGVHVGGVWRSDDDGETWQASLEPETDVHQVAASGSVAVAAAARGFGWSRDAGRSWSWTTKGLHASYLQAVALTGDAVFVGASSGPFSHDAAVYRAESLGTPFRRCADGVPEWFETNVHPHRLAAADDRVAVAVEEAVYVSQDGGRTWKVAATGLPAVRAVAVT
;
A
#
# COMPACT_ATOMS: atom_id res chain seq x y z
N MET A 1 -4.80 -5.20 16.71
CA MET A 1 -5.80 -4.18 16.28
C MET A 1 -5.89 -4.17 14.76
N ILE A 2 -7.05 -3.91 14.19
CA ILE A 2 -7.25 -3.76 12.74
C ILE A 2 -7.89 -2.41 12.50
N LEU A 3 -7.22 -1.57 11.74
CA LEU A 3 -7.62 -0.20 11.47
C LEU A 3 -8.08 -0.03 10.02
N ALA A 4 -9.16 0.72 9.82
CA ALA A 4 -9.61 1.20 8.52
C ALA A 4 -9.56 2.73 8.48
N ALA A 5 -8.78 3.27 7.56
CA ALA A 5 -8.80 4.68 7.20
C ALA A 5 -10.01 4.94 6.29
N THR A 6 -10.81 5.90 6.63
CA THR A 6 -12.06 6.22 5.94
C THR A 6 -12.17 7.73 5.68
N GLU A 7 -13.13 8.13 4.86
CA GLU A 7 -13.49 9.55 4.69
C GLU A 7 -14.03 10.22 5.97
N ASN A 8 -14.23 9.45 7.05
CA ASN A 8 -14.69 9.93 8.34
C ASN A 8 -13.83 9.42 9.50
N GLY A 9 -12.51 9.46 9.34
CA GLY A 9 -11.55 9.09 10.40
C GLY A 9 -10.94 7.71 10.27
N VAL A 10 -10.28 7.27 11.34
CA VAL A 10 -9.67 5.95 11.49
C VAL A 10 -10.53 5.11 12.43
N ARG A 11 -11.08 4.02 11.93
CA ARG A 11 -11.92 3.10 12.71
C ARG A 11 -11.12 1.86 13.13
N ASP A 12 -11.17 1.52 14.40
CA ASP A 12 -10.82 0.19 14.88
C ASP A 12 -11.97 -0.77 14.57
N ILE A 13 -11.69 -1.76 13.73
CA ILE A 13 -12.67 -2.72 13.23
C ILE A 13 -13.12 -3.69 14.34
N GLU A 14 -12.31 -3.91 15.36
CA GLU A 14 -12.62 -4.86 16.43
C GLU A 14 -13.50 -4.24 17.52
N THR A 15 -13.30 -2.97 17.83
CA THR A 15 -14.05 -2.24 18.87
C THR A 15 -15.14 -1.34 18.32
N GLY A 16 -15.05 -0.96 17.06
CA GLY A 16 -15.92 0.04 16.43
C GLY A 16 -15.57 1.48 16.77
N HIS A 17 -14.54 1.71 17.59
CA HIS A 17 -14.08 3.06 17.97
C HIS A 17 -13.56 3.81 16.74
N VAL A 18 -13.84 5.12 16.69
CA VAL A 18 -13.40 6.02 15.61
C VAL A 18 -12.54 7.13 16.20
N ALA A 19 -11.31 7.22 15.74
CA ALA A 19 -10.41 8.35 15.97
C ALA A 19 -10.38 9.26 14.75
N LEU A 20 -9.98 10.52 14.91
CA LEU A 20 -9.94 11.52 13.84
C LEU A 20 -11.31 11.73 13.16
N GLU A 21 -12.40 11.61 13.92
CA GLU A 21 -13.77 11.73 13.41
C GLU A 21 -13.95 13.06 12.63
N GLY A 22 -14.61 12.97 11.47
CA GLY A 22 -14.83 14.10 10.57
C GLY A 22 -13.65 14.43 9.64
N ARG A 23 -12.55 13.68 9.69
CA ARG A 23 -11.38 13.85 8.82
C ARG A 23 -11.37 12.82 7.68
N ASP A 24 -11.03 13.24 6.45
CA ASP A 24 -10.78 12.29 5.35
C ASP A 24 -9.38 11.70 5.49
N VAL A 25 -9.31 10.47 6.04
CA VAL A 25 -8.04 9.76 6.20
C VAL A 25 -7.82 8.85 5.01
N THR A 26 -6.83 9.17 4.20
CA THR A 26 -6.57 8.48 2.91
C THR A 26 -5.53 7.37 3.01
N HIS A 27 -4.70 7.37 4.05
CA HIS A 27 -3.67 6.35 4.28
C HIS A 27 -3.47 6.13 5.77
N VAL A 28 -3.28 4.88 6.17
CA VAL A 28 -2.89 4.49 7.53
C VAL A 28 -1.87 3.37 7.45
N VAL A 29 -0.84 3.47 8.28
CA VAL A 29 0.23 2.48 8.39
C VAL A 29 0.56 2.28 9.87
N ALA A 30 0.83 1.03 10.25
CA ALA A 30 1.29 0.68 11.58
C ALA A 30 2.78 0.29 11.54
N THR A 31 3.54 0.79 12.50
CA THR A 31 4.94 0.47 12.70
C THR A 31 5.20 0.16 14.19
N PRO A 32 6.35 -0.38 14.56
CA PRO A 32 6.71 -0.56 15.97
C PRO A 32 6.67 0.74 16.79
N GLU A 33 6.92 1.89 16.15
CA GLU A 33 6.94 3.22 16.78
C GLU A 33 5.54 3.84 16.94
N GLY A 34 4.51 3.24 16.32
CA GLY A 34 3.13 3.71 16.39
C GLY A 34 2.40 3.71 15.05
N LEU A 35 1.35 4.50 15.00
CA LEU A 35 0.47 4.64 13.84
C LEU A 35 0.79 5.92 13.09
N TRP A 36 0.75 5.86 11.77
CA TRP A 36 0.92 7.00 10.90
C TRP A 36 -0.26 7.12 9.95
N ALA A 37 -0.68 8.33 9.64
CA ALA A 37 -1.78 8.56 8.73
C ALA A 37 -1.56 9.78 7.84
N ILE A 38 -2.25 9.79 6.71
CA ILE A 38 -2.45 10.99 5.90
C ILE A 38 -3.91 11.40 6.04
N ALA A 39 -4.15 12.64 6.46
CA ALA A 39 -5.48 13.20 6.59
C ALA A 39 -5.66 14.45 5.72
N ASP A 40 -6.88 14.62 5.22
CA ASP A 40 -7.34 15.76 4.41
C ASP A 40 -6.46 16.04 3.18
N GLY A 41 -5.71 15.01 2.77
CA GLY A 41 -4.84 15.04 1.59
C GLY A 41 -3.55 15.85 1.74
N HIS A 42 -3.28 16.49 2.87
CA HIS A 42 -2.11 17.35 3.05
C HIS A 42 -1.43 17.27 4.42
N GLU A 43 -1.99 16.57 5.40
CA GLU A 43 -1.37 16.41 6.71
C GLU A 43 -0.82 15.01 6.93
N VAL A 44 0.37 14.94 7.53
CA VAL A 44 0.96 13.71 8.07
C VAL A 44 0.76 13.70 9.58
N LEU A 45 0.15 12.63 10.08
CA LEU A 45 -0.16 12.44 11.50
C LEU A 45 0.57 11.22 12.06
N HIS A 46 0.85 11.29 13.36
CA HIS A 46 1.41 10.18 14.13
C HIS A 46 0.65 9.99 15.44
N ALA A 47 0.52 8.73 15.87
CA ALA A 47 -0.05 8.38 17.17
C ALA A 47 0.68 7.19 17.78
N THR A 48 0.91 7.24 19.10
CA THR A 48 1.41 6.09 19.88
C THR A 48 0.27 5.20 20.38
N ALA A 49 -0.95 5.69 20.34
CA ALA A 49 -2.19 4.98 20.64
C ALA A 49 -3.31 5.59 19.79
N LEU A 50 -4.41 4.85 19.57
CA LEU A 50 -5.47 5.25 18.64
C LEU A 50 -6.07 6.64 18.89
N ASP A 51 -6.10 7.10 20.15
CA ASP A 51 -6.63 8.42 20.53
C ASP A 51 -5.55 9.50 20.70
N ALA A 52 -4.27 9.17 20.44
CA ALA A 52 -3.14 10.07 20.70
C ALA A 52 -2.56 10.67 19.41
N TRP A 53 -3.41 11.02 18.46
CA TRP A 53 -2.98 11.59 17.18
C TRP A 53 -2.45 13.01 17.33
N ARG A 54 -1.36 13.30 16.65
CA ARG A 54 -0.79 14.64 16.51
C ARG A 54 -0.39 14.88 15.07
N THR A 55 -0.55 16.08 14.57
CA THR A 55 0.01 16.49 13.29
C THR A 55 1.53 16.57 13.42
N VAL A 56 2.24 15.85 12.54
CA VAL A 56 3.69 15.90 12.40
C VAL A 56 4.07 17.00 11.43
N GLY A 57 3.33 17.16 10.33
CA GLY A 57 3.55 18.22 9.37
C GLY A 57 2.37 18.40 8.44
N SER A 58 2.25 19.63 7.92
CA SER A 58 1.29 20.00 6.88
C SER A 58 2.06 20.39 5.62
N ILE A 59 1.69 19.83 4.48
CA ILE A 59 2.42 19.97 3.21
C ILE A 59 1.49 20.60 2.18
N ASP A 60 1.62 21.90 2.00
CA ASP A 60 0.84 22.65 1.04
C ASP A 60 1.28 22.42 -0.39
N GLY A 61 0.35 22.56 -1.34
CA GLY A 61 0.61 22.44 -2.78
C GLY A 61 0.77 21.02 -3.31
N HIS A 62 0.70 20.00 -2.44
CA HIS A 62 0.76 18.60 -2.82
C HIS A 62 -0.42 17.81 -2.23
N GLN A 63 -1.03 16.97 -3.04
CA GLN A 63 -1.98 15.98 -2.55
C GLN A 63 -1.23 14.70 -2.19
N LEU A 64 -1.18 14.38 -0.91
CA LEU A 64 -0.46 13.23 -0.37
C LEU A 64 -1.20 11.93 -0.69
N ARG A 65 -0.45 10.85 -0.97
CA ARG A 65 -0.99 9.52 -1.30
C ARG A 65 -0.58 8.45 -0.31
N CYS A 66 0.68 8.42 0.07
CA CYS A 66 1.24 7.41 0.97
C CYS A 66 2.37 8.01 1.80
N VAL A 67 2.57 7.45 2.99
CA VAL A 67 3.69 7.78 3.88
C VAL A 67 4.46 6.51 4.23
N LEU A 68 5.79 6.61 4.24
CA LEU A 68 6.72 5.57 4.67
C LEU A 68 7.53 6.13 5.85
N PRO A 69 7.21 5.75 7.08
CA PRO A 69 8.07 6.03 8.22
C PRO A 69 9.26 5.06 8.26
N ARG A 70 10.44 5.59 8.63
CA ARG A 70 11.65 4.82 8.86
C ARG A 70 12.00 4.82 10.35
N ALA A 71 12.75 3.80 10.79
CA ALA A 71 13.13 3.63 12.19
C ALA A 71 14.04 4.76 12.73
N ASP A 72 14.76 5.46 11.85
CA ASP A 72 15.58 6.61 12.20
C ASP A 72 14.78 7.93 12.36
N GLY A 73 13.46 7.88 12.18
CA GLY A 73 12.55 9.01 12.24
C GLY A 73 12.40 9.77 10.92
N THR A 74 13.10 9.36 9.86
CA THR A 74 12.91 9.91 8.51
C THR A 74 11.56 9.46 7.96
N LEU A 75 10.85 10.37 7.30
CA LEU A 75 9.60 10.11 6.60
C LEU A 75 9.78 10.35 5.11
N PHE A 76 9.28 9.41 4.30
CA PHE A 76 9.07 9.64 2.88
C PHE A 76 7.58 9.75 2.60
N VAL A 77 7.20 10.69 1.73
CA VAL A 77 5.79 10.93 1.37
C VAL A 77 5.66 10.94 -0.14
N GLY A 78 4.77 10.09 -0.66
CA GLY A 78 4.42 10.05 -2.07
C GLY A 78 3.19 10.90 -2.36
N THR A 79 3.15 11.53 -3.53
CA THR A 79 2.10 12.48 -3.89
C THR A 79 1.44 12.21 -5.23
N ALA A 80 0.28 12.82 -5.44
CA ALA A 80 -0.23 13.08 -6.79
C ALA A 80 0.75 13.99 -7.55
N GLY A 81 0.89 13.74 -8.86
CA GLY A 81 1.93 14.37 -9.67
C GLY A 81 3.28 13.67 -9.56
N ALA A 82 3.33 12.54 -8.85
CA ALA A 82 4.49 11.68 -8.68
C ALA A 82 5.73 12.39 -8.13
N HIS A 83 5.56 13.23 -7.09
CA HIS A 83 6.67 13.73 -6.30
C HIS A 83 6.90 12.85 -5.09
N VAL A 84 8.15 12.78 -4.64
CA VAL A 84 8.54 12.19 -3.36
C VAL A 84 9.08 13.31 -2.49
N LEU A 85 8.55 13.40 -1.28
CA LEU A 85 9.09 14.31 -0.25
C LEU A 85 9.81 13.49 0.81
N ARG A 86 10.84 14.09 1.39
CA ARG A 86 11.56 13.56 2.56
C ARG A 86 11.53 14.60 3.67
N GLY A 87 11.35 14.15 4.89
CA GLY A 87 11.35 15.05 6.04
C GLY A 87 11.51 14.33 7.36
N ALA A 88 11.70 15.13 8.43
CA ALA A 88 11.69 14.68 9.82
C ALA A 88 11.17 15.82 10.70
N GLY A 89 10.42 15.49 11.76
CA GLY A 89 9.93 16.48 12.72
C GLY A 89 9.01 17.58 12.17
N GLY A 90 8.43 17.37 10.97
CA GLY A 90 7.50 18.31 10.35
C GLY A 90 8.05 19.13 9.19
N ASP A 91 9.34 19.16 9.00
CA ASP A 91 9.99 19.84 7.87
C ASP A 91 10.10 18.87 6.69
N PHE A 92 9.33 19.11 5.63
CA PHE A 92 9.32 18.29 4.42
C PHE A 92 9.87 19.07 3.24
N SER A 93 10.70 18.41 2.42
CA SER A 93 11.20 18.94 1.17
C SER A 93 11.00 17.96 0.02
N VAL A 94 10.67 18.49 -1.16
CA VAL A 94 10.59 17.70 -2.40
C VAL A 94 11.98 17.22 -2.78
N LEU A 95 12.12 15.93 -3.07
CA LEU A 95 13.35 15.36 -3.61
C LEU A 95 13.46 15.66 -5.11
N SER A 96 14.17 16.74 -5.45
CA SER A 96 14.40 17.14 -6.84
C SER A 96 15.17 16.07 -7.63
N SER A 97 15.95 15.24 -6.96
CA SER A 97 16.60 14.04 -7.52
C SER A 97 15.59 13.09 -8.16
N PHE A 98 14.43 12.87 -7.50
CA PHE A 98 13.34 12.03 -8.04
C PHE A 98 12.63 12.73 -9.20
N ASP A 99 12.48 14.04 -9.15
CA ASP A 99 11.82 14.81 -10.21
C ASP A 99 12.62 14.87 -11.52
N THR A 100 13.89 14.53 -11.48
CA THR A 100 14.81 14.57 -12.63
C THR A 100 15.22 13.21 -13.16
N VAL A 101 14.62 12.10 -12.66
CA VAL A 101 14.96 10.75 -13.12
C VAL A 101 14.68 10.57 -14.62
N PRO A 102 15.49 9.76 -15.32
CA PRO A 102 15.30 9.49 -16.74
C PRO A 102 13.91 8.87 -17.02
N GLY A 103 13.26 9.30 -18.10
CA GLY A 103 11.98 8.71 -18.52
C GLY A 103 10.75 9.24 -17.78
N ARG A 104 10.88 10.08 -16.73
CA ARG A 104 9.75 10.63 -15.96
C ARG A 104 8.65 11.25 -16.83
N ARG A 105 9.01 11.90 -17.94
CA ARG A 105 8.03 12.51 -18.85
C ARG A 105 7.12 11.50 -19.55
N GLY A 106 7.49 10.22 -19.56
CA GLY A 106 6.71 9.13 -20.11
C GLY A 106 5.71 8.51 -19.14
N TRP A 107 5.79 8.85 -17.84
CA TRP A 107 4.88 8.31 -16.83
C TRP A 107 3.45 8.78 -17.07
N LYS A 108 2.51 7.93 -16.73
CA LYS A 108 1.08 8.14 -16.98
C LYS A 108 0.25 7.73 -15.76
N ASN A 109 -0.96 8.21 -15.72
CA ASN A 109 -2.03 7.67 -14.90
C ASN A 109 -3.27 7.61 -15.80
N PRO A 110 -3.75 6.43 -16.22
CA PRO A 110 -4.92 6.31 -17.10
C PRO A 110 -6.21 6.88 -16.51
N ALA A 111 -6.28 7.00 -15.18
CA ALA A 111 -7.44 7.49 -14.44
C ALA A 111 -7.31 8.94 -13.96
N ALA A 112 -6.16 9.60 -14.20
CA ALA A 112 -5.91 10.97 -13.74
C ALA A 112 -5.00 11.74 -14.71
N PRO A 113 -5.02 13.09 -14.67
CA PRO A 113 -4.21 13.92 -15.60
C PRO A 113 -2.70 13.84 -15.36
N LYS A 114 -2.27 13.34 -14.18
CA LYS A 114 -0.86 13.25 -13.80
C LYS A 114 -0.57 11.88 -13.18
N PRO A 115 0.66 11.36 -13.31
CA PRO A 115 1.06 10.15 -12.60
C PRO A 115 1.06 10.38 -11.08
N ASP A 116 0.93 9.28 -10.32
CA ASP A 116 0.94 9.32 -8.86
C ASP A 116 2.01 8.38 -8.31
N VAL A 117 2.64 8.76 -7.19
CA VAL A 117 3.31 7.80 -6.31
C VAL A 117 2.22 7.15 -5.48
N TRP A 118 1.88 5.90 -5.79
CA TRP A 118 0.82 5.18 -5.08
C TRP A 118 1.30 4.43 -3.86
N SER A 119 2.58 4.05 -3.84
CA SER A 119 3.12 3.28 -2.72
C SER A 119 4.60 3.53 -2.51
N LEU A 120 5.01 3.39 -1.27
CA LEU A 120 6.39 3.46 -0.81
C LEU A 120 6.68 2.23 0.04
N ALA A 121 7.90 1.70 -0.02
CA ALA A 121 8.32 0.59 0.82
C ALA A 121 9.81 0.72 1.18
N SER A 122 10.18 0.17 2.35
CA SER A 122 11.59 0.05 2.76
C SER A 122 12.02 -1.41 2.62
N ALA A 123 12.96 -1.68 1.73
CA ALA A 123 13.54 -3.00 1.54
C ALA A 123 15.01 -2.97 1.97
N ALA A 124 15.34 -3.60 3.10
CA ALA A 124 16.60 -3.37 3.82
C ALA A 124 16.79 -1.85 4.04
N GLU A 125 17.92 -1.30 3.59
CA GLU A 125 18.18 0.15 3.67
C GLU A 125 17.64 0.95 2.48
N SER A 126 17.15 0.25 1.44
CA SER A 126 16.67 0.90 0.21
C SER A 126 15.24 1.43 0.36
N VAL A 127 14.97 2.57 -0.25
CA VAL A 127 13.62 3.11 -0.46
C VAL A 127 13.13 2.71 -1.84
N LEU A 128 11.95 2.12 -1.91
CA LEU A 128 11.25 1.78 -3.14
C LEU A 128 10.05 2.68 -3.35
N VAL A 129 9.90 3.21 -4.55
CA VAL A 129 8.81 4.11 -4.96
C VAL A 129 8.05 3.45 -6.09
N GLY A 130 6.79 3.10 -5.85
CA GLY A 130 5.86 2.61 -6.89
C GLY A 130 5.12 3.77 -7.54
N VAL A 131 5.33 3.95 -8.84
CA VAL A 131 4.65 4.98 -9.66
C VAL A 131 3.65 4.30 -10.58
N HIS A 132 2.41 4.76 -10.57
CA HIS A 132 1.36 4.26 -11.45
C HIS A 132 1.74 4.53 -12.92
N VAL A 133 1.89 3.48 -13.71
CA VAL A 133 2.48 3.49 -15.06
C VAL A 133 3.77 4.32 -15.11
N GLY A 134 4.67 4.02 -14.18
CA GLY A 134 5.97 4.65 -14.03
C GLY A 134 7.01 3.69 -13.44
N GLY A 135 6.62 2.42 -13.23
CA GLY A 135 7.48 1.38 -12.70
C GLY A 135 7.78 1.50 -11.21
N VAL A 136 8.88 0.90 -10.80
CA VAL A 136 9.43 1.02 -9.43
C VAL A 136 10.80 1.66 -9.50
N TRP A 137 11.01 2.64 -8.67
CA TRP A 137 12.29 3.34 -8.50
C TRP A 137 12.90 3.01 -7.15
N ARG A 138 14.21 2.86 -7.10
CA ARG A 138 14.96 2.49 -5.91
C ARG A 138 16.05 3.52 -5.61
N SER A 139 16.17 3.89 -4.35
CA SER A 139 17.29 4.65 -3.80
C SER A 139 17.96 3.84 -2.70
N ASP A 140 19.29 3.83 -2.70
CA ASP A 140 20.14 3.22 -1.66
C ASP A 140 20.83 4.31 -0.76
N ASP A 141 20.48 5.58 -0.95
CA ASP A 141 21.12 6.74 -0.34
C ASP A 141 20.07 7.77 0.12
N ASP A 142 18.96 7.30 0.66
CA ASP A 142 17.87 8.11 1.22
C ASP A 142 17.28 9.15 0.25
N GLY A 143 17.27 8.80 -1.05
CA GLY A 143 16.67 9.64 -2.08
C GLY A 143 17.61 10.65 -2.73
N GLU A 144 18.91 10.59 -2.46
CA GLU A 144 19.88 11.44 -3.15
C GLU A 144 20.04 11.02 -4.62
N THR A 145 20.02 9.71 -4.90
CA THR A 145 20.01 9.16 -6.25
C THR A 145 18.98 8.08 -6.43
N TRP A 146 18.50 7.89 -7.67
CA TRP A 146 17.46 6.93 -8.01
C TRP A 146 17.82 6.10 -9.22
N GLN A 147 17.48 4.83 -9.18
CA GLN A 147 17.64 3.87 -10.27
C GLN A 147 16.28 3.20 -10.56
N ALA A 148 15.99 2.95 -11.84
CA ALA A 148 14.85 2.14 -12.20
C ALA A 148 15.06 0.72 -11.67
N SER A 149 14.14 0.26 -10.83
CA SER A 149 14.10 -1.09 -10.26
C SER A 149 13.19 -1.99 -11.10
N LEU A 150 12.06 -1.45 -11.58
CA LEU A 150 11.25 -2.01 -12.65
C LEU A 150 11.12 -0.99 -13.77
N GLU A 151 10.95 -1.50 -15.00
CA GLU A 151 10.85 -0.64 -16.18
C GLU A 151 9.73 0.40 -16.01
N PRO A 152 9.97 1.66 -16.44
CA PRO A 152 8.99 2.75 -16.29
C PRO A 152 7.64 2.50 -16.96
N GLU A 153 7.55 1.59 -17.92
CA GLU A 153 6.30 1.21 -18.59
C GLU A 153 5.48 0.19 -17.79
N THR A 154 6.04 -0.35 -16.70
CA THR A 154 5.30 -1.30 -15.85
C THR A 154 4.21 -0.57 -15.09
N ASP A 155 2.97 -1.02 -15.27
CA ASP A 155 1.80 -0.52 -14.55
C ASP A 155 1.78 -1.13 -13.13
N VAL A 156 2.42 -0.43 -12.19
CA VAL A 156 2.56 -0.85 -10.79
C VAL A 156 1.52 -0.15 -9.94
N HIS A 157 0.73 -0.93 -9.21
CA HIS A 157 -0.30 -0.39 -8.33
C HIS A 157 0.15 -0.30 -6.88
N GLN A 158 0.90 -1.31 -6.38
CA GLN A 158 1.42 -1.27 -5.02
C GLN A 158 2.75 -2.01 -4.91
N VAL A 159 3.68 -1.43 -4.16
CA VAL A 159 4.88 -2.11 -3.65
C VAL A 159 4.76 -2.29 -2.14
N ALA A 160 5.31 -3.39 -1.64
CA ALA A 160 5.47 -3.64 -0.20
C ALA A 160 6.80 -4.37 0.03
N ALA A 161 7.32 -4.33 1.26
CA ALA A 161 8.58 -4.98 1.57
C ALA A 161 8.64 -5.46 3.02
N SER A 162 9.50 -6.46 3.26
CA SER A 162 9.87 -6.96 4.58
C SER A 162 11.31 -7.47 4.53
N GLY A 163 12.20 -6.90 5.36
CA GLY A 163 13.63 -7.17 5.26
C GLY A 163 14.17 -6.83 3.87
N SER A 164 14.89 -7.76 3.22
CA SER A 164 15.37 -7.60 1.84
C SER A 164 14.37 -8.04 0.77
N VAL A 165 13.22 -8.58 1.17
CA VAL A 165 12.18 -8.99 0.25
C VAL A 165 11.35 -7.77 -0.15
N ALA A 166 11.14 -7.58 -1.44
CA ALA A 166 10.20 -6.62 -1.99
C ALA A 166 9.19 -7.33 -2.90
N VAL A 167 7.95 -6.84 -2.93
CA VAL A 167 6.88 -7.38 -3.76
C VAL A 167 6.13 -6.26 -4.47
N ALA A 168 5.55 -6.56 -5.63
CA ALA A 168 4.78 -5.63 -6.44
C ALA A 168 3.50 -6.27 -6.93
N ALA A 169 2.39 -5.57 -6.75
CA ALA A 169 1.14 -5.80 -7.46
C ALA A 169 1.12 -4.93 -8.72
N ALA A 170 0.96 -5.56 -9.87
CA ALA A 170 0.97 -4.87 -11.16
C ALA A 170 -0.08 -5.45 -12.12
N ALA A 171 -0.42 -4.72 -13.17
CA ALA A 171 -1.36 -5.18 -14.19
C ALA A 171 -0.92 -6.49 -14.89
N ARG A 172 0.39 -6.79 -14.87
CA ARG A 172 0.98 -8.00 -15.46
C ARG A 172 1.12 -9.19 -14.50
N GLY A 173 0.74 -9.05 -13.24
CA GLY A 173 0.84 -10.09 -12.23
C GLY A 173 1.63 -9.69 -10.99
N PHE A 174 2.05 -10.69 -10.23
CA PHE A 174 2.82 -10.56 -9.01
C PHE A 174 4.32 -10.58 -9.29
N GLY A 175 5.00 -9.50 -8.89
CA GLY A 175 6.44 -9.38 -8.91
C GLY A 175 7.04 -9.57 -7.53
N TRP A 176 8.23 -10.20 -7.43
CA TRP A 176 8.99 -10.26 -6.18
C TRP A 176 10.50 -10.16 -6.43
N SER A 177 11.17 -9.60 -5.43
CA SER A 177 12.61 -9.46 -5.32
C SER A 177 13.06 -10.03 -3.98
N ARG A 178 14.27 -10.62 -3.93
CA ARG A 178 14.94 -11.05 -2.69
C ARG A 178 16.19 -10.22 -2.37
N ASP A 179 16.47 -9.23 -3.19
CA ASP A 179 17.68 -8.41 -3.15
C ASP A 179 17.37 -6.90 -3.10
N ALA A 180 16.34 -6.56 -2.31
CA ALA A 180 15.88 -5.19 -2.08
C ALA A 180 15.49 -4.44 -3.36
N GLY A 181 14.86 -5.15 -4.32
CA GLY A 181 14.39 -4.56 -5.56
C GLY A 181 15.46 -4.41 -6.65
N ARG A 182 16.62 -5.07 -6.51
CA ARG A 182 17.65 -5.04 -7.58
C ARG A 182 17.31 -5.93 -8.76
N SER A 183 16.70 -7.08 -8.49
CA SER A 183 16.20 -7.98 -9.51
C SER A 183 14.81 -8.49 -9.17
N TRP A 184 14.00 -8.78 -10.20
CA TRP A 184 12.61 -9.16 -10.03
C TRP A 184 12.27 -10.44 -10.79
N SER A 185 11.46 -11.27 -10.16
CA SER A 185 10.80 -12.42 -10.77
C SER A 185 9.30 -12.17 -10.84
N TRP A 186 8.58 -12.81 -11.78
CA TRP A 186 7.16 -12.60 -12.00
C TRP A 186 6.39 -13.91 -12.06
N THR A 187 5.15 -13.91 -11.60
CA THR A 187 4.21 -15.03 -11.75
C THR A 187 2.76 -14.58 -11.76
N THR A 188 1.93 -15.37 -12.43
CA THR A 188 0.47 -15.37 -12.33
C THR A 188 -0.05 -16.76 -11.96
N LYS A 189 0.85 -17.68 -11.57
CA LYS A 189 0.51 -19.08 -11.35
C LYS A 189 -0.48 -19.24 -10.19
N GLY A 190 -1.64 -19.81 -10.50
CA GLY A 190 -2.72 -20.02 -9.55
C GLY A 190 -3.72 -18.87 -9.43
N LEU A 191 -3.46 -17.74 -10.08
CA LEU A 191 -4.40 -16.64 -10.23
C LEU A 191 -5.35 -16.91 -11.40
N HIS A 192 -6.60 -16.43 -11.31
CA HIS A 192 -7.54 -16.47 -12.43
C HIS A 192 -7.24 -15.40 -13.49
N ALA A 193 -6.61 -14.29 -13.07
CA ALA A 193 -6.26 -13.17 -13.94
C ALA A 193 -5.01 -12.45 -13.42
N SER A 194 -4.43 -11.56 -14.23
CA SER A 194 -3.13 -10.95 -13.94
C SER A 194 -3.19 -9.51 -13.41
N TYR A 195 -4.36 -8.89 -13.36
CA TYR A 195 -4.49 -7.50 -12.92
C TYR A 195 -4.53 -7.45 -11.39
N LEU A 196 -3.43 -7.05 -10.78
CA LEU A 196 -3.28 -6.99 -9.33
C LEU A 196 -3.18 -5.54 -8.87
N GLN A 197 -3.99 -5.14 -7.87
CA GLN A 197 -3.91 -3.79 -7.32
C GLN A 197 -3.36 -3.75 -5.89
N ALA A 198 -3.64 -4.76 -5.07
CA ALA A 198 -3.20 -4.81 -3.68
C ALA A 198 -2.25 -5.97 -3.43
N VAL A 199 -1.29 -5.76 -2.54
CA VAL A 199 -0.38 -6.80 -2.05
C VAL A 199 -0.07 -6.58 -0.58
N ALA A 200 0.01 -7.67 0.18
CA ALA A 200 0.50 -7.69 1.56
C ALA A 200 1.36 -8.94 1.78
N LEU A 201 2.29 -8.84 2.74
CA LEU A 201 3.09 -9.98 3.20
C LEU A 201 3.17 -10.02 4.72
N THR A 202 3.27 -11.25 5.22
CA THR A 202 3.58 -11.51 6.62
C THR A 202 4.33 -12.85 6.72
N GLY A 203 5.46 -12.86 7.42
CA GLY A 203 6.36 -14.01 7.38
C GLY A 203 6.74 -14.37 5.94
N ASP A 204 6.51 -15.63 5.53
CA ASP A 204 6.71 -16.09 4.17
C ASP A 204 5.48 -15.93 3.28
N ALA A 205 4.30 -15.75 3.87
CA ALA A 205 3.02 -15.70 3.15
C ALA A 205 2.83 -14.38 2.41
N VAL A 206 2.21 -14.49 1.23
CA VAL A 206 1.88 -13.35 0.36
C VAL A 206 0.40 -13.38 0.04
N PHE A 207 -0.22 -12.21 0.09
CA PHE A 207 -1.62 -11.98 -0.26
C PHE A 207 -1.70 -10.97 -1.40
N VAL A 208 -2.60 -11.22 -2.35
CA VAL A 208 -2.86 -10.29 -3.47
C VAL A 208 -4.36 -10.20 -3.75
N GLY A 209 -4.79 -9.03 -4.19
CA GLY A 209 -6.10 -8.84 -4.83
C GLY A 209 -5.93 -8.94 -6.34
N ALA A 210 -6.57 -9.93 -6.98
CA ALA A 210 -6.49 -10.16 -8.43
C ALA A 210 -7.84 -10.01 -9.10
N SER A 211 -7.86 -9.50 -10.32
CA SER A 211 -9.05 -9.30 -11.15
C SER A 211 -8.70 -9.33 -12.64
N SER A 212 -9.70 -9.35 -13.51
CA SER A 212 -9.50 -9.37 -14.97
C SER A 212 -9.14 -8.00 -15.56
N GLY A 213 -9.27 -6.90 -14.80
CA GLY A 213 -8.94 -5.56 -15.28
C GLY A 213 -9.35 -4.44 -14.32
N PRO A 214 -9.16 -3.17 -14.73
CA PRO A 214 -9.35 -2.01 -13.85
C PRO A 214 -10.81 -1.77 -13.41
N PHE A 215 -11.79 -2.24 -14.18
CA PHE A 215 -13.22 -2.07 -13.93
C PHE A 215 -13.96 -3.40 -13.89
N SER A 216 -13.30 -4.44 -13.39
CA SER A 216 -13.86 -5.78 -13.35
C SER A 216 -14.74 -6.01 -12.12
N HIS A 217 -15.63 -7.02 -12.25
CA HIS A 217 -16.54 -7.48 -11.20
C HIS A 217 -16.21 -8.93 -10.77
N ASP A 218 -14.95 -9.32 -10.89
CA ASP A 218 -14.44 -10.65 -10.61
C ASP A 218 -13.21 -10.62 -9.70
N ALA A 219 -13.09 -9.58 -8.87
CA ALA A 219 -11.94 -9.48 -7.98
C ALA A 219 -12.00 -10.54 -6.88
N ALA A 220 -10.86 -11.10 -6.53
CA ALA A 220 -10.73 -12.05 -5.42
C ALA A 220 -9.39 -11.91 -4.71
N VAL A 221 -9.36 -12.33 -3.44
CA VAL A 221 -8.13 -12.39 -2.64
C VAL A 221 -7.49 -13.75 -2.83
N TYR A 222 -6.20 -13.75 -3.02
CA TYR A 222 -5.36 -14.93 -3.17
C TYR A 222 -4.25 -14.94 -2.14
N ARG A 223 -3.83 -16.14 -1.74
CA ARG A 223 -2.73 -16.41 -0.84
C ARG A 223 -1.72 -17.35 -1.48
N ALA A 224 -0.44 -17.04 -1.32
CA ALA A 224 0.68 -17.96 -1.56
C ALA A 224 1.40 -18.25 -0.24
N GLU A 225 1.85 -19.48 -0.03
CA GLU A 225 2.54 -19.90 1.20
C GLU A 225 3.94 -19.25 1.31
N SER A 226 4.55 -18.97 0.18
CA SER A 226 5.84 -18.28 0.09
C SER A 226 6.08 -17.73 -1.31
N LEU A 227 7.10 -16.89 -1.45
CA LEU A 227 7.50 -16.33 -2.74
C LEU A 227 7.77 -17.40 -3.78
N GLY A 228 7.12 -17.28 -4.95
CA GLY A 228 7.28 -18.18 -6.07
C GLY A 228 6.42 -19.46 -6.02
N THR A 229 5.68 -19.71 -4.94
CA THR A 229 4.67 -20.77 -4.89
C THR A 229 3.38 -20.35 -5.58
N PRO A 230 2.58 -21.31 -6.11
CA PRO A 230 1.32 -20.96 -6.72
C PRO A 230 0.34 -20.30 -5.73
N PHE A 231 -0.37 -19.30 -6.18
CA PHE A 231 -1.46 -18.71 -5.45
C PHE A 231 -2.66 -19.64 -5.36
N ARG A 232 -3.40 -19.56 -4.26
CA ARG A 232 -4.70 -20.19 -4.05
C ARG A 232 -5.71 -19.13 -3.65
N ARG A 233 -6.89 -19.19 -4.23
CA ARG A 233 -7.97 -18.27 -3.86
C ARG A 233 -8.39 -18.50 -2.41
N CYS A 234 -8.52 -17.42 -1.65
CA CYS A 234 -9.18 -17.43 -0.35
C CYS A 234 -10.69 -17.63 -0.60
N ALA A 235 -11.30 -18.65 -0.04
CA ALA A 235 -12.68 -19.02 -0.34
C ALA A 235 -13.56 -19.20 0.89
N ASP A 236 -12.98 -19.50 2.05
CA ASP A 236 -13.72 -19.76 3.27
C ASP A 236 -14.03 -18.46 4.01
N GLY A 237 -15.28 -18.03 4.01
CA GLY A 237 -15.78 -16.84 4.69
C GLY A 237 -15.61 -15.52 3.92
N VAL A 238 -15.19 -15.55 2.65
CA VAL A 238 -15.23 -14.42 1.71
C VAL A 238 -16.07 -14.76 0.48
N PRO A 239 -16.65 -13.78 -0.22
CA PRO A 239 -17.34 -14.00 -1.49
C PRO A 239 -16.45 -14.69 -2.51
N GLU A 240 -17.07 -15.40 -3.43
CA GLU A 240 -16.35 -15.99 -4.57
C GLU A 240 -15.70 -14.90 -5.42
N TRP A 241 -16.43 -13.84 -5.68
CA TRP A 241 -15.99 -12.65 -6.39
C TRP A 241 -16.48 -11.39 -5.65
N PHE A 242 -15.66 -10.38 -5.65
CA PHE A 242 -16.04 -9.03 -5.27
C PHE A 242 -16.42 -8.23 -6.51
N GLU A 243 -17.42 -7.36 -6.37
CA GLU A 243 -17.94 -6.51 -7.45
C GLU A 243 -16.99 -5.36 -7.82
N THR A 244 -15.96 -5.10 -7.00
CA THR A 244 -14.95 -4.09 -7.25
C THR A 244 -13.55 -4.63 -6.94
N ASN A 245 -12.53 -3.99 -7.48
CA ASN A 245 -11.14 -4.36 -7.21
C ASN A 245 -10.76 -4.17 -5.74
N VAL A 246 -9.87 -5.02 -5.25
CA VAL A 246 -9.13 -4.76 -4.01
C VAL A 246 -8.07 -3.71 -4.32
N HIS A 247 -8.37 -2.44 -4.05
CA HIS A 247 -7.49 -1.33 -4.37
C HIS A 247 -6.20 -1.31 -3.53
N PRO A 248 -5.17 -0.56 -3.93
CA PRO A 248 -3.95 -0.41 -3.16
C PRO A 248 -4.24 0.00 -1.71
N HIS A 249 -3.43 -0.51 -0.76
CA HIS A 249 -3.54 -0.28 0.68
C HIS A 249 -4.82 -0.81 1.37
N ARG A 250 -5.72 -1.46 0.64
CA ARG A 250 -6.92 -2.10 1.23
C ARG A 250 -6.72 -3.57 1.58
N LEU A 251 -5.49 -4.05 1.57
CA LEU A 251 -5.08 -5.38 1.99
C LEU A 251 -3.84 -5.22 2.87
N ALA A 252 -3.91 -5.74 4.11
CA ALA A 252 -2.83 -5.68 5.07
C ALA A 252 -2.71 -6.99 5.84
N ALA A 253 -1.51 -7.33 6.27
CA ALA A 253 -1.23 -8.54 7.02
C ALA A 253 -0.13 -8.28 8.07
N ALA A 254 -0.27 -8.88 9.25
CA ALA A 254 0.73 -8.94 10.29
C ALA A 254 0.54 -10.23 11.09
N ASP A 255 1.60 -11.01 11.24
CA ASP A 255 1.55 -12.35 11.83
C ASP A 255 0.49 -13.23 11.16
N ASP A 256 -0.42 -13.84 11.92
CA ASP A 256 -1.53 -14.64 11.42
C ASP A 256 -2.79 -13.80 11.08
N ARG A 257 -2.74 -12.50 11.25
CA ARG A 257 -3.87 -11.60 11.01
C ARG A 257 -3.79 -10.99 9.61
N VAL A 258 -4.89 -11.05 8.89
CA VAL A 258 -5.02 -10.44 7.55
C VAL A 258 -6.34 -9.69 7.49
N ALA A 259 -6.31 -8.51 6.93
CA ALA A 259 -7.51 -7.71 6.70
C ALA A 259 -7.61 -7.28 5.24
N VAL A 260 -8.80 -7.35 4.67
CA VAL A 260 -9.10 -6.81 3.34
C VAL A 260 -10.36 -5.98 3.41
N ALA A 261 -10.28 -4.76 2.84
CA ALA A 261 -11.43 -3.89 2.67
C ALA A 261 -11.84 -3.85 1.20
N VAL A 262 -13.08 -4.25 0.93
CA VAL A 262 -13.68 -4.21 -0.41
C VAL A 262 -15.10 -3.69 -0.26
N GLU A 263 -15.50 -2.79 -1.17
CA GLU A 263 -16.81 -2.15 -1.10
C GLU A 263 -16.98 -1.41 0.26
N GLU A 264 -18.06 -1.69 0.97
CA GLU A 264 -18.36 -1.11 2.28
C GLU A 264 -18.07 -2.10 3.43
N ALA A 265 -17.28 -3.16 3.18
CA ALA A 265 -17.01 -4.22 4.13
C ALA A 265 -15.52 -4.43 4.40
N VAL A 266 -15.21 -4.87 5.60
CA VAL A 266 -13.90 -5.38 5.98
C VAL A 266 -14.03 -6.85 6.36
N TYR A 267 -13.24 -7.68 5.70
CA TYR A 267 -13.07 -9.11 6.00
C TYR A 267 -11.76 -9.32 6.73
N VAL A 268 -11.77 -10.20 7.71
CA VAL A 268 -10.62 -10.46 8.58
C VAL A 268 -10.37 -11.96 8.71
N SER A 269 -9.13 -12.36 8.59
CA SER A 269 -8.62 -13.67 8.97
C SER A 269 -7.75 -13.55 10.22
N GLN A 270 -7.76 -14.59 11.07
CA GLN A 270 -6.92 -14.73 12.26
C GLN A 270 -6.06 -16.00 12.21
N ASP A 271 -5.99 -16.65 11.06
CA ASP A 271 -5.30 -17.93 10.84
C ASP A 271 -4.44 -17.92 9.58
N GLY A 272 -3.88 -16.74 9.24
CA GLY A 272 -3.02 -16.56 8.10
C GLY A 272 -3.77 -16.67 6.77
N GLY A 273 -5.02 -16.22 6.70
CA GLY A 273 -5.79 -16.16 5.46
C GLY A 273 -6.43 -17.48 5.04
N ARG A 274 -6.54 -18.46 5.94
CA ARG A 274 -7.20 -19.75 5.66
C ARG A 274 -8.70 -19.66 5.77
N THR A 275 -9.18 -19.01 6.86
CA THR A 275 -10.60 -18.73 7.05
C THR A 275 -10.81 -17.23 7.31
N TRP A 276 -11.96 -16.74 6.91
CA TRP A 276 -12.30 -15.32 6.96
C TRP A 276 -13.67 -15.11 7.58
N LYS A 277 -13.87 -13.94 8.13
CA LYS A 277 -15.19 -13.46 8.59
C LYS A 277 -15.40 -12.01 8.19
N VAL A 278 -16.64 -11.65 7.95
CA VAL A 278 -17.03 -10.23 7.88
C VAL A 278 -16.88 -9.63 9.26
N ALA A 279 -16.01 -8.64 9.39
CA ALA A 279 -15.76 -7.97 10.65
C ALA A 279 -16.52 -6.64 10.79
N ALA A 280 -16.78 -5.96 9.66
CA ALA A 280 -17.60 -4.77 9.61
C ALA A 280 -18.26 -4.62 8.23
N THR A 281 -19.44 -3.98 8.19
CA THR A 281 -20.18 -3.63 6.96
C THR A 281 -20.81 -2.24 7.09
N GLY A 282 -21.24 -1.66 5.97
CA GLY A 282 -21.85 -0.33 5.95
C GLY A 282 -20.87 0.77 6.38
N LEU A 283 -19.59 0.56 6.12
CA LEU A 283 -18.56 1.53 6.43
C LEU A 283 -18.58 2.69 5.43
N PRO A 284 -18.19 3.91 5.86
CA PRO A 284 -17.77 4.94 4.93
C PRO A 284 -16.69 4.41 3.99
N ALA A 285 -16.47 5.06 2.85
CA ALA A 285 -15.49 4.63 1.87
C ALA A 285 -14.12 4.36 2.53
N VAL A 286 -13.74 3.07 2.61
CA VAL A 286 -12.45 2.67 3.16
C VAL A 286 -11.35 2.99 2.15
N ARG A 287 -10.32 3.71 2.58
CA ARG A 287 -9.17 4.14 1.77
C ARG A 287 -7.97 3.22 1.95
N ALA A 288 -7.71 2.79 3.19
CA ALA A 288 -6.61 1.90 3.53
C ALA A 288 -6.94 1.07 4.77
N VAL A 289 -6.24 -0.04 4.96
CA VAL A 289 -6.28 -0.84 6.19
C VAL A 289 -4.88 -1.05 6.74
N ALA A 290 -4.77 -1.14 8.06
CA ALA A 290 -3.54 -1.53 8.75
C ALA A 290 -3.85 -2.59 9.80
N VAL A 291 -2.88 -3.49 10.02
CA VAL A 291 -2.93 -4.56 11.03
C VAL A 291 -1.72 -4.40 11.95
N THR A 292 -1.96 -4.47 13.27
CA THR A 292 -0.90 -4.41 14.30
C THR A 292 -0.87 -5.71 15.09
#